data_2728984deeb449952b8df44728dff99c
#
_entry.id   2728984deeb449952b8df44728dff99c
#
_cell.length_a   1.000
_cell.length_b   1.000
_cell.length_c   1.000
_cell.angle_alpha   90.00
_cell.angle_beta   90.00
_cell.angle_gamma   90.00
#
_symmetry.space_group_name_H-M   'P 1'
#
loop_
_entity.id
_entity.type
_entity.pdbx_description
1 polymer ?
#
loop_
_entity_poly.entity_id
_entity_poly.type
_entity_poly.pdbx_seq_one_letter_code
_entity_poly.pdbx_strand_id
1 'polypeptide(L)'
;MKSIKNLISLGYLLMALLVIGIMYIWYKEWCDLEKLEVQNRHIDTFRQESHKIFVLLIELSLSGETVLEWEYADLEHYHYQRMAMDSMLCRFKTIYPTERIDSVRHLLEDKERQMRQIVQVFEQQQATNDKITRQVPIIVQKSVQEQPQKPKRKGFLGIFGKKEKPKPTVTTTMLRSLNRNMIAEQRAQSRRLSEHTDSLAARNAELNRLLQGLICQIDRKVQADLQKRETEIAAMREQSFIQIGGLTGFVLLLLIISYIIIHRNTNRIKRYKRETTNLGRFYKFNLSLANSQNLIKATANVILLSQI
;
A
#
# COMPACT_ATOMS: atom_id res chain seq x y z
N MET A 1 36.74 8.80 58.02
CA MET A 1 36.76 9.51 56.72
C MET A 1 36.79 8.56 55.51
N LYS A 2 37.54 7.43 55.50
CA LYS A 2 37.56 6.47 54.39
C LYS A 2 36.18 5.86 54.04
N SER A 3 35.36 5.52 55.05
CA SER A 3 34.01 4.95 54.86
C SER A 3 33.03 5.87 54.13
N ILE A 4 33.10 7.19 54.36
CA ILE A 4 32.21 8.18 53.71
C ILE A 4 32.61 8.36 52.22
N LYS A 5 33.92 8.40 51.92
CA LYS A 5 34.38 8.47 50.51
C LYS A 5 33.97 7.25 49.69
N ASN A 6 34.05 6.06 50.29
CA ASN A 6 33.64 4.82 49.63
C ASN A 6 32.11 4.79 49.41
N LEU A 7 31.31 5.31 50.35
CA LEU A 7 29.87 5.40 50.19
C LEU A 7 29.45 6.37 49.07
N ILE A 8 30.11 7.52 48.98
CA ILE A 8 29.90 8.49 47.90
C ILE A 8 30.31 7.91 46.54
N SER A 9 31.49 7.27 46.48
CA SER A 9 31.96 6.61 45.24
C SER A 9 31.00 5.52 44.79
N LEU A 10 30.46 4.69 45.70
CA LEU A 10 29.46 3.68 45.39
C LEU A 10 28.18 4.30 44.84
N GLY A 11 27.72 5.42 45.38
CA GLY A 11 26.55 6.17 44.90
C GLY A 11 26.71 6.68 43.47
N TYR A 12 27.90 7.24 43.15
CA TYR A 12 28.21 7.68 41.77
C TYR A 12 28.29 6.51 40.77
N LEU A 13 28.89 5.38 41.18
CA LEU A 13 28.99 4.19 40.35
C LEU A 13 27.59 3.61 40.03
N LEU A 14 26.70 3.60 41.02
CA LEU A 14 25.33 3.12 40.86
C LEU A 14 24.50 4.06 39.97
N MET A 15 24.68 5.39 40.08
CA MET A 15 24.07 6.35 39.14
C MET A 15 24.58 6.19 37.72
N ALA A 16 25.89 5.95 37.53
CA ALA A 16 26.46 5.71 36.20
C ALA A 16 25.86 4.44 35.56
N LEU A 17 25.71 3.37 36.33
CA LEU A 17 25.06 2.13 35.85
C LEU A 17 23.59 2.35 35.44
N LEU A 18 22.86 3.18 36.21
CA LEU A 18 21.48 3.54 35.88
C LEU A 18 21.39 4.32 34.58
N VAL A 19 22.26 5.33 34.39
CA VAL A 19 22.27 6.11 33.12
C VAL A 19 22.60 5.20 31.95
N ILE A 20 23.54 4.28 32.07
CA ILE A 20 23.83 3.30 31.01
C ILE A 20 22.63 2.40 30.75
N GLY A 21 21.92 1.96 31.78
CA GLY A 21 20.70 1.14 31.63
C GLY A 21 19.59 1.88 30.89
N ILE A 22 19.37 3.18 31.22
CA ILE A 22 18.39 4.02 30.50
C ILE A 22 18.79 4.19 29.03
N MET A 23 20.06 4.49 28.76
CA MET A 23 20.57 4.63 27.40
C MET A 23 20.41 3.34 26.58
N TYR A 24 20.64 2.18 27.21
CA TYR A 24 20.47 0.89 26.57
C TYR A 24 19.00 0.61 26.19
N ILE A 25 18.06 0.89 27.08
CA ILE A 25 16.62 0.72 26.83
C ILE A 25 16.19 1.66 25.70
N TRP A 26 16.60 2.92 25.75
CA TRP A 26 16.27 3.93 24.73
C TRP A 26 16.85 3.55 23.37
N TYR A 27 18.09 3.06 23.30
CA TYR A 27 18.71 2.59 22.07
C TYR A 27 17.97 1.38 21.49
N LYS A 28 17.57 0.43 22.32
CA LYS A 28 16.80 -0.73 21.90
C LYS A 28 15.44 -0.32 21.31
N GLU A 29 14.71 0.57 21.97
CA GLU A 29 13.43 1.09 21.47
C GLU A 29 13.58 1.82 20.13
N TRP A 30 14.64 2.61 20.00
CA TRP A 30 14.94 3.29 18.73
C TRP A 30 15.13 2.29 17.59
N CYS A 31 15.92 1.25 17.79
CA CYS A 31 16.15 0.20 16.79
C CYS A 31 14.87 -0.56 16.44
N ASP A 32 14.00 -0.81 17.40
CA ASP A 32 12.73 -1.52 17.16
C ASP A 32 11.72 -0.62 16.42
N LEU A 33 11.69 0.69 16.70
CA LEU A 33 10.92 1.69 15.94
C LEU A 33 11.41 1.80 14.50
N GLU A 34 12.71 1.84 14.26
CA GLU A 34 13.29 1.90 12.92
C GLU A 34 12.91 0.67 12.08
N LYS A 35 12.94 -0.52 12.66
CA LYS A 35 12.47 -1.76 11.98
C LYS A 35 10.99 -1.68 11.61
N LEU A 36 10.15 -1.16 12.51
CA LEU A 36 8.73 -0.97 12.25
C LEU A 36 8.48 0.06 11.15
N GLU A 37 9.24 1.14 11.10
CA GLU A 37 9.12 2.16 10.05
C GLU A 37 9.49 1.60 8.67
N VAL A 38 10.59 0.84 8.57
CA VAL A 38 10.99 0.16 7.32
C VAL A 38 9.89 -0.80 6.85
N GLN A 39 9.33 -1.55 7.77
CA GLN A 39 8.24 -2.47 7.45
C GLN A 39 6.95 -1.76 7.05
N ASN A 40 6.61 -0.61 7.66
CA ASN A 40 5.45 0.21 7.26
C ASN A 40 5.61 0.77 5.85
N ARG A 41 6.78 1.26 5.49
CA ARG A 41 7.08 1.70 4.12
C ARG A 41 6.84 0.59 3.10
N HIS A 42 7.20 -0.65 3.44
CA HIS A 42 6.96 -1.78 2.55
C HIS A 42 5.46 -2.05 2.32
N ILE A 43 4.63 -1.92 3.36
CA ILE A 43 3.16 -2.06 3.21
C ILE A 43 2.57 -0.91 2.40
N ASP A 44 3.00 0.33 2.66
CA ASP A 44 2.52 1.48 1.92
C ASP A 44 2.89 1.40 0.44
N THR A 45 4.12 0.97 0.13
CA THR A 45 4.54 0.72 -1.25
C THR A 45 3.71 -0.38 -1.90
N PHE A 46 3.50 -1.50 -1.21
CA PHE A 46 2.65 -2.59 -1.69
C PHE A 46 1.21 -2.12 -1.95
N ARG A 47 0.64 -1.32 -1.05
CA ARG A 47 -0.71 -0.75 -1.20
C ARG A 47 -0.80 0.18 -2.42
N GLN A 48 0.19 1.04 -2.62
CA GLN A 48 0.24 1.95 -3.77
C GLN A 48 0.40 1.19 -5.09
N GLU A 49 1.27 0.19 -5.14
CA GLU A 49 1.43 -0.66 -6.34
C GLU A 49 0.17 -1.47 -6.63
N SER A 50 -0.45 -2.06 -5.62
CA SER A 50 -1.73 -2.75 -5.76
C SER A 50 -2.81 -1.84 -6.31
N HIS A 51 -2.92 -0.62 -5.79
CA HIS A 51 -3.91 0.36 -6.26
C HIS A 51 -3.69 0.73 -7.74
N LYS A 52 -2.45 0.98 -8.15
CA LYS A 52 -2.11 1.26 -9.56
C LYS A 52 -2.50 0.10 -10.47
N ILE A 53 -2.16 -1.12 -10.05
CA ILE A 53 -2.52 -2.34 -10.80
C ILE A 53 -4.05 -2.46 -10.94
N PHE A 54 -4.80 -2.22 -9.88
CA PHE A 54 -6.26 -2.31 -9.90
C PHE A 54 -6.90 -1.26 -10.80
N VAL A 55 -6.44 -0.01 -10.76
CA VAL A 55 -6.95 1.05 -11.64
C VAL A 55 -6.73 0.68 -13.11
N LEU A 56 -5.53 0.24 -13.47
CA LEU A 56 -5.21 -0.17 -14.84
C LEU A 56 -5.98 -1.44 -15.25
N LEU A 57 -6.19 -2.39 -14.34
CA LEU A 57 -6.98 -3.59 -14.61
C LEU A 57 -8.44 -3.25 -14.86
N ILE A 58 -9.02 -2.34 -14.09
CA ILE A 58 -10.39 -1.85 -14.30
C ILE A 58 -10.47 -1.14 -15.65
N GLU A 59 -9.53 -0.28 -15.99
CA GLU A 59 -9.46 0.39 -17.28
C GLU A 59 -9.41 -0.61 -18.44
N LEU A 60 -8.50 -1.59 -18.38
CA LEU A 60 -8.43 -2.67 -19.38
C LEU A 60 -9.68 -3.56 -19.41
N SER A 61 -10.33 -3.76 -18.26
CA SER A 61 -11.58 -4.53 -18.18
C SER A 61 -12.74 -3.80 -18.86
N LEU A 62 -12.83 -2.50 -18.70
CA LEU A 62 -13.87 -1.67 -19.33
C LEU A 62 -13.56 -1.35 -20.79
N SER A 63 -12.29 -1.33 -21.17
CA SER A 63 -11.88 -1.17 -22.57
C SER A 63 -12.48 -2.27 -23.42
N GLY A 64 -12.99 -1.91 -24.60
CA GLY A 64 -13.61 -2.84 -25.54
C GLY A 64 -15.14 -2.96 -25.45
N GLU A 65 -15.81 -2.19 -24.56
CA GLU A 65 -17.27 -2.05 -24.64
C GLU A 65 -17.69 -1.39 -25.96
N THR A 66 -16.84 -0.52 -26.50
CA THR A 66 -17.01 0.16 -27.78
C THR A 66 -16.17 -0.46 -28.91
N VAL A 67 -15.78 -1.73 -28.79
CA VAL A 67 -14.88 -2.40 -29.74
C VAL A 67 -15.36 -2.38 -31.19
N LEU A 68 -16.65 -2.20 -31.42
CA LEU A 68 -17.24 -2.05 -32.75
C LEU A 68 -16.88 -0.75 -33.48
N GLU A 69 -16.45 0.27 -32.71
CA GLU A 69 -15.98 1.56 -33.21
C GLU A 69 -14.46 1.64 -33.32
N TRP A 70 -13.75 0.55 -32.92
CA TRP A 70 -12.31 0.53 -32.87
C TRP A 70 -11.70 0.35 -34.27
N GLU A 71 -10.62 1.11 -34.48
CA GLU A 71 -9.68 0.90 -35.56
C GLU A 71 -8.52 0.01 -35.11
N TYR A 72 -7.71 -0.40 -36.07
CA TYR A 72 -6.52 -1.22 -35.79
C TYR A 72 -5.55 -0.55 -34.82
N ALA A 73 -5.47 0.78 -34.84
CA ALA A 73 -4.65 1.58 -33.94
C ALA A 73 -5.10 1.45 -32.47
N ASP A 74 -6.40 1.38 -32.21
CA ASP A 74 -6.95 1.22 -30.86
C ASP A 74 -6.63 -0.16 -30.31
N LEU A 75 -6.68 -1.18 -31.16
CA LEU A 75 -6.31 -2.53 -30.81
C LEU A 75 -4.81 -2.67 -30.48
N GLU A 76 -3.94 -2.00 -31.22
CA GLU A 76 -2.51 -1.91 -30.92
C GLU A 76 -2.26 -1.21 -29.59
N HIS A 77 -2.96 -0.11 -29.33
CA HIS A 77 -2.87 0.61 -28.05
C HIS A 77 -3.28 -0.29 -26.88
N TYR A 78 -4.40 -1.01 -27.00
CA TYR A 78 -4.82 -2.00 -25.99
C TYR A 78 -3.77 -3.08 -25.80
N HIS A 79 -3.16 -3.58 -26.86
CA HIS A 79 -2.09 -4.58 -26.79
C HIS A 79 -0.90 -4.07 -25.93
N TYR A 80 -0.43 -2.85 -26.17
CA TYR A 80 0.66 -2.26 -25.37
C TYR A 80 0.29 -2.11 -23.89
N GLN A 81 -0.91 -1.64 -23.62
CA GLN A 81 -1.41 -1.52 -22.23
C GLN A 81 -1.48 -2.88 -21.55
N ARG A 82 -1.99 -3.90 -22.24
CA ARG A 82 -2.06 -5.27 -21.72
C ARG A 82 -0.67 -5.86 -21.43
N MET A 83 0.30 -5.64 -22.33
CA MET A 83 1.68 -6.12 -22.13
C MET A 83 2.36 -5.42 -20.93
N ALA A 84 2.15 -4.12 -20.77
CA ALA A 84 2.61 -3.39 -19.61
C ALA A 84 2.00 -3.93 -18.31
N MET A 85 0.68 -4.20 -18.33
CA MET A 85 -0.05 -4.80 -17.22
C MET A 85 0.46 -6.21 -16.90
N ASP A 86 0.70 -7.03 -17.91
CA ASP A 86 1.25 -8.39 -17.74
C ASP A 86 2.59 -8.36 -16.98
N SER A 87 3.46 -7.43 -17.35
CA SER A 87 4.75 -7.21 -16.66
C SER A 87 4.58 -6.76 -15.21
N MET A 88 3.58 -5.91 -14.92
CA MET A 88 3.25 -5.49 -13.55
C MET A 88 2.70 -6.64 -12.73
N LEU A 89 1.79 -7.45 -13.29
CA LEU A 89 1.21 -8.63 -12.64
C LEU A 89 2.26 -9.69 -12.35
N CYS A 90 3.23 -9.91 -13.26
CA CYS A 90 4.36 -10.81 -13.02
C CYS A 90 5.20 -10.36 -11.82
N ARG A 91 5.54 -9.07 -11.72
CA ARG A 91 6.26 -8.54 -10.54
C ARG A 91 5.41 -8.64 -9.28
N PHE A 92 4.14 -8.32 -9.36
CA PHE A 92 3.23 -8.41 -8.23
C PHE A 92 3.09 -9.86 -7.72
N LYS A 93 3.09 -10.85 -8.61
CA LYS A 93 3.06 -12.27 -8.26
C LYS A 93 4.28 -12.71 -7.44
N THR A 94 5.46 -12.10 -7.61
CA THR A 94 6.64 -12.40 -6.78
C THR A 94 6.46 -11.97 -5.32
N ILE A 95 5.71 -10.89 -5.10
CA ILE A 95 5.40 -10.36 -3.77
C ILE A 95 4.18 -11.06 -3.17
N TYR A 96 3.20 -11.37 -4.01
CA TYR A 96 1.92 -11.96 -3.63
C TYR A 96 1.58 -13.17 -4.51
N PRO A 97 2.13 -14.35 -4.23
CA PRO A 97 1.90 -15.55 -5.03
C PRO A 97 0.45 -16.03 -4.89
N THR A 98 -0.34 -15.86 -5.94
CA THR A 98 -1.71 -16.38 -6.04
C THR A 98 -2.00 -16.83 -7.47
N GLU A 99 -2.69 -17.96 -7.62
CA GLU A 99 -3.12 -18.50 -8.91
C GLU A 99 -4.12 -17.57 -9.63
N ARG A 100 -4.81 -16.72 -8.87
CA ARG A 100 -5.76 -15.76 -9.45
C ARG A 100 -5.10 -14.75 -10.39
N ILE A 101 -3.83 -14.40 -10.14
CA ILE A 101 -3.07 -13.51 -11.01
C ILE A 101 -2.90 -14.14 -12.39
N ASP A 102 -2.55 -15.41 -12.46
CA ASP A 102 -2.41 -16.12 -13.74
C ASP A 102 -3.76 -16.20 -14.46
N SER A 103 -4.84 -16.46 -13.73
CA SER A 103 -6.20 -16.47 -14.31
C SER A 103 -6.59 -15.11 -14.90
N VAL A 104 -6.27 -14.01 -14.20
CA VAL A 104 -6.50 -12.64 -14.73
C VAL A 104 -5.67 -12.39 -15.98
N ARG A 105 -4.40 -12.79 -16.01
CA ARG A 105 -3.52 -12.67 -17.19
C ARG A 105 -4.08 -13.40 -18.39
N HIS A 106 -4.50 -14.65 -18.21
CA HIS A 106 -5.12 -15.45 -19.28
C HIS A 106 -6.42 -14.83 -19.80
N LEU A 107 -7.26 -14.32 -18.91
CA LEU A 107 -8.51 -13.67 -19.34
C LEU A 107 -8.26 -12.38 -20.12
N LEU A 108 -7.25 -11.59 -19.76
CA LEU A 108 -6.86 -10.40 -20.52
C LEU A 108 -6.33 -10.77 -21.92
N GLU A 109 -5.55 -11.85 -22.02
CA GLU A 109 -5.07 -12.37 -23.30
C GLU A 109 -6.23 -12.89 -24.19
N ASP A 110 -7.12 -13.66 -23.60
CA ASP A 110 -8.32 -14.16 -24.30
C ASP A 110 -9.22 -13.01 -24.75
N LYS A 111 -9.39 -11.98 -23.92
CA LYS A 111 -10.14 -10.76 -24.26
C LYS A 111 -9.52 -10.05 -25.46
N GLU A 112 -8.21 -9.85 -25.48
CA GLU A 112 -7.53 -9.23 -26.62
C GLU A 112 -7.75 -10.04 -27.91
N ARG A 113 -7.64 -11.38 -27.82
CA ARG A 113 -7.88 -12.26 -28.96
C ARG A 113 -9.30 -12.12 -29.52
N GLN A 114 -10.29 -12.01 -28.63
CA GLN A 114 -11.69 -11.80 -29.03
C GLN A 114 -11.91 -10.44 -29.70
N MET A 115 -11.31 -9.37 -29.12
CA MET A 115 -11.41 -8.04 -29.72
C MET A 115 -10.78 -7.99 -31.11
N ARG A 116 -9.63 -8.65 -31.32
CA ARG A 116 -9.01 -8.79 -32.65
C ARG A 116 -9.96 -9.47 -33.64
N GLN A 117 -10.66 -10.52 -33.22
CA GLN A 117 -11.63 -11.21 -34.05
C GLN A 117 -12.83 -10.33 -34.40
N ILE A 118 -13.33 -9.56 -33.46
CA ILE A 118 -14.45 -8.61 -33.69
C ILE A 118 -14.05 -7.55 -34.71
N VAL A 119 -12.90 -6.89 -34.53
CA VAL A 119 -12.40 -5.87 -35.46
C VAL A 119 -12.20 -6.46 -36.85
N GLN A 120 -11.61 -7.65 -36.96
CA GLN A 120 -11.41 -8.33 -38.24
C GLN A 120 -12.74 -8.66 -38.93
N VAL A 121 -13.76 -9.15 -38.21
CA VAL A 121 -15.08 -9.41 -38.78
C VAL A 121 -15.75 -8.13 -39.24
N PHE A 122 -15.60 -7.04 -38.46
CA PHE A 122 -16.14 -5.73 -38.83
C PHE A 122 -15.49 -5.15 -40.09
N GLU A 123 -14.17 -5.22 -40.22
CA GLU A 123 -13.46 -4.82 -41.45
C GLU A 123 -13.89 -5.61 -42.66
N GLN A 124 -14.08 -6.94 -42.52
CA GLN A 124 -14.59 -7.77 -43.57
C GLN A 124 -16.01 -7.37 -43.98
N GLN A 125 -16.85 -7.02 -43.01
CA GLN A 125 -18.21 -6.55 -43.28
C GLN A 125 -18.18 -5.20 -44.03
N GLN A 126 -17.32 -4.28 -43.64
CA GLN A 126 -17.15 -2.99 -44.29
C GLN A 126 -16.63 -3.16 -45.72
N ALA A 127 -15.61 -4.02 -45.94
CA ALA A 127 -15.10 -4.34 -47.26
C ALA A 127 -16.17 -4.99 -48.16
N THR A 128 -17.04 -5.83 -47.61
CA THR A 128 -18.17 -6.41 -48.30
C THR A 128 -19.21 -5.36 -48.71
N ASN A 129 -19.56 -4.45 -47.78
CA ASN A 129 -20.46 -3.34 -48.08
C ASN A 129 -19.91 -2.42 -49.18
N ASP A 130 -18.61 -2.12 -49.16
CA ASP A 130 -17.95 -1.33 -50.21
C ASP A 130 -17.99 -2.00 -51.57
N LYS A 131 -17.75 -3.33 -51.64
CA LYS A 131 -17.91 -4.10 -52.88
C LYS A 131 -19.33 -4.01 -53.40
N ILE A 132 -20.31 -4.11 -52.50
CA ILE A 132 -21.72 -3.99 -52.84
C ILE A 132 -22.02 -2.61 -53.46
N THR A 133 -21.59 -1.56 -52.74
CA THR A 133 -21.81 -0.17 -53.14
C THR A 133 -21.20 0.13 -54.51
N ARG A 134 -20.05 -0.49 -54.86
CA ARG A 134 -19.39 -0.36 -56.15
C ARG A 134 -20.00 -1.21 -57.24
N GLN A 135 -20.46 -2.43 -56.96
CA GLN A 135 -20.97 -3.38 -57.95
C GLN A 135 -22.44 -3.11 -58.34
N VAL A 136 -23.28 -2.68 -57.42
CA VAL A 136 -24.70 -2.40 -57.69
C VAL A 136 -24.90 -1.36 -58.79
N PRO A 137 -24.24 -0.22 -58.81
CA PRO A 137 -24.39 0.78 -59.88
C PRO A 137 -23.98 0.22 -61.25
N ILE A 138 -22.90 -0.59 -61.30
CA ILE A 138 -22.42 -1.19 -62.57
C ILE A 138 -23.44 -2.18 -63.14
N ILE A 139 -24.07 -2.98 -62.28
CA ILE A 139 -25.09 -3.93 -62.71
C ILE A 139 -26.36 -3.21 -63.14
N VAL A 140 -26.76 -2.16 -62.41
CA VAL A 140 -27.91 -1.31 -62.82
C VAL A 140 -27.66 -0.63 -64.15
N GLN A 141 -26.46 -0.08 -64.38
CA GLN A 141 -26.10 0.55 -65.64
C GLN A 141 -26.10 -0.45 -66.82
N LYS A 142 -25.60 -1.65 -66.59
CA LYS A 142 -25.73 -2.74 -67.61
C LYS A 142 -27.18 -3.15 -67.88
N SER A 143 -28.05 -3.15 -66.87
CA SER A 143 -29.48 -3.48 -67.06
C SER A 143 -30.24 -2.43 -67.85
N VAL A 144 -29.81 -1.15 -67.75
CA VAL A 144 -30.42 -0.07 -68.60
C VAL A 144 -29.96 -0.13 -70.02
N GLN A 145 -28.79 -0.68 -70.34
CA GLN A 145 -28.26 -0.85 -71.66
C GLN A 145 -28.87 -2.08 -72.37
N GLU A 146 -29.31 -3.10 -71.66
CA GLU A 146 -30.07 -4.23 -72.23
C GLU A 146 -31.50 -3.79 -72.51
N GLN A 147 -31.77 -3.38 -73.71
CA GLN A 147 -33.15 -3.06 -74.15
C GLN A 147 -34.09 -4.22 -73.86
N PRO A 148 -35.26 -3.99 -73.24
CA PRO A 148 -36.19 -5.04 -73.00
C PRO A 148 -36.67 -5.57 -74.40
N GLN A 149 -36.35 -6.83 -74.74
CA GLN A 149 -36.91 -7.48 -75.91
C GLN A 149 -38.42 -7.41 -75.75
N LYS A 150 -39.07 -6.63 -76.65
CA LYS A 150 -40.52 -6.53 -76.68
C LYS A 150 -41.09 -7.97 -76.88
N PRO A 151 -42.00 -8.39 -76.00
CA PRO A 151 -42.58 -9.72 -76.11
C PRO A 151 -43.20 -9.88 -77.49
N LYS A 152 -42.64 -10.78 -78.31
CA LYS A 152 -43.24 -11.15 -79.61
C LYS A 152 -44.59 -11.77 -79.30
N ARG A 153 -45.67 -11.14 -79.72
CA ARG A 153 -47.03 -11.72 -79.71
C ARG A 153 -47.11 -12.79 -80.75
N LYS A 154 -47.21 -14.07 -80.38
CA LYS A 154 -47.49 -15.18 -81.25
C LYS A 154 -48.99 -15.43 -81.24
N GLY A 155 -49.67 -15.06 -82.37
CA GLY A 155 -51.09 -15.31 -82.59
C GLY A 155 -51.56 -14.54 -83.76
N PHE A 156 -52.44 -15.16 -84.62
CA PHE A 156 -52.83 -14.66 -85.91
C PHE A 156 -53.71 -13.38 -85.91
N LEU A 157 -54.20 -12.97 -84.79
CA LEU A 157 -54.94 -11.69 -84.61
C LEU A 157 -54.54 -10.91 -83.31
N GLY A 158 -53.43 -11.27 -82.61
CA GLY A 158 -52.91 -10.49 -81.50
C GLY A 158 -53.80 -10.41 -80.23
N ILE A 159 -55.01 -10.98 -80.22
CA ILE A 159 -56.03 -10.79 -79.19
C ILE A 159 -56.16 -12.00 -78.26
N PHE A 160 -55.79 -13.21 -78.65
CA PHE A 160 -55.93 -14.48 -77.89
C PHE A 160 -54.63 -15.21 -77.58
N GLY A 161 -53.47 -14.59 -77.68
CA GLY A 161 -52.19 -15.21 -77.28
C GLY A 161 -51.97 -15.13 -75.79
N LYS A 162 -51.72 -16.27 -75.16
CA LYS A 162 -51.16 -16.32 -73.78
C LYS A 162 -49.91 -15.46 -73.74
N LYS A 163 -49.88 -14.42 -72.88
CA LYS A 163 -48.67 -13.65 -72.57
C LYS A 163 -47.61 -14.61 -71.98
N GLU A 164 -46.61 -14.95 -72.80
CA GLU A 164 -45.42 -15.59 -72.20
C GLU A 164 -44.86 -14.70 -71.16
N LYS A 165 -44.68 -15.23 -69.93
CA LYS A 165 -44.01 -14.53 -68.89
C LYS A 165 -42.62 -14.14 -69.39
N PRO A 166 -42.20 -12.86 -69.29
CA PRO A 166 -40.89 -12.45 -69.76
C PRO A 166 -39.83 -13.34 -69.07
N LYS A 167 -39.02 -14.01 -69.95
CA LYS A 167 -37.88 -14.78 -69.42
C LYS A 167 -37.01 -13.82 -68.66
N PRO A 168 -36.59 -14.21 -67.44
CA PRO A 168 -35.73 -13.33 -66.63
C PRO A 168 -34.45 -13.02 -67.40
N THR A 169 -34.17 -11.77 -67.60
CA THR A 169 -32.94 -11.26 -68.25
C THR A 169 -31.73 -11.72 -67.46
N VAL A 170 -30.61 -11.98 -68.14
CA VAL A 170 -29.34 -12.38 -67.47
C VAL A 170 -29.01 -11.46 -66.29
N THR A 171 -29.27 -10.15 -66.41
CA THR A 171 -29.12 -9.14 -65.44
C THR A 171 -30.01 -9.32 -64.20
N THR A 172 -31.29 -9.72 -64.39
CA THR A 172 -32.23 -9.99 -63.29
C THR A 172 -31.84 -11.27 -62.51
N THR A 173 -31.30 -12.27 -63.19
CA THR A 173 -30.77 -13.48 -62.53
C THR A 173 -29.49 -13.20 -61.79
N MET A 174 -28.57 -12.38 -62.34
CA MET A 174 -27.38 -11.93 -61.71
C MET A 174 -27.68 -11.08 -60.44
N LEU A 175 -28.59 -10.10 -60.56
CA LEU A 175 -29.03 -9.28 -59.41
C LEU A 175 -29.66 -10.12 -58.32
N ARG A 176 -30.45 -11.13 -58.65
CA ARG A 176 -31.10 -12.03 -57.71
C ARG A 176 -30.10 -12.97 -57.02
N SER A 177 -29.10 -13.46 -57.74
CA SER A 177 -28.04 -14.28 -57.16
C SER A 177 -27.10 -13.47 -56.28
N LEU A 178 -26.72 -12.26 -56.71
CA LEU A 178 -25.91 -11.33 -55.93
C LEU A 178 -26.61 -10.96 -54.63
N ASN A 179 -27.89 -10.57 -54.70
CA ASN A 179 -28.68 -10.23 -53.53
C ASN A 179 -28.81 -11.41 -52.54
N ARG A 180 -29.01 -12.65 -53.05
CA ARG A 180 -29.03 -13.84 -52.20
C ARG A 180 -27.69 -14.09 -51.49
N ASN A 181 -26.59 -14.03 -52.23
CA ASN A 181 -25.26 -14.27 -51.70
C ASN A 181 -24.90 -13.18 -50.65
N MET A 182 -25.22 -11.93 -50.96
CA MET A 182 -25.02 -10.81 -50.05
C MET A 182 -25.80 -10.94 -48.76
N ILE A 183 -27.10 -11.26 -48.84
CA ILE A 183 -27.93 -11.46 -47.64
C ILE A 183 -27.40 -12.65 -46.82
N ALA A 184 -26.97 -13.73 -47.47
CA ALA A 184 -26.42 -14.91 -46.81
C ALA A 184 -25.09 -14.57 -46.09
N GLU A 185 -24.20 -13.83 -46.78
CA GLU A 185 -22.91 -13.40 -46.21
C GLU A 185 -23.09 -12.40 -45.09
N GLN A 186 -23.96 -11.41 -45.27
CA GLN A 186 -24.28 -10.43 -44.20
C GLN A 186 -24.89 -11.09 -42.95
N ARG A 187 -25.78 -12.08 -43.16
CA ARG A 187 -26.33 -12.87 -42.04
C ARG A 187 -25.26 -13.69 -41.32
N ALA A 188 -24.35 -14.31 -42.10
CA ALA A 188 -23.25 -15.09 -41.51
C ALA A 188 -22.28 -14.22 -40.74
N GLN A 189 -21.93 -13.04 -41.25
CA GLN A 189 -21.09 -12.05 -40.57
C GLN A 189 -21.76 -11.50 -39.32
N SER A 190 -23.04 -11.11 -39.39
CA SER A 190 -23.81 -10.63 -38.26
C SER A 190 -23.92 -11.69 -37.15
N ARG A 191 -24.09 -12.96 -37.52
CA ARG A 191 -24.11 -14.05 -36.53
C ARG A 191 -22.75 -14.22 -35.87
N ARG A 192 -21.64 -14.23 -36.61
CA ARG A 192 -20.28 -14.29 -36.07
C ARG A 192 -19.98 -13.10 -35.13
N LEU A 193 -20.38 -11.91 -35.55
CA LEU A 193 -20.21 -10.70 -34.73
C LEU A 193 -20.97 -10.83 -33.41
N SER A 194 -22.22 -11.29 -33.43
CA SER A 194 -23.01 -11.54 -32.22
C SER A 194 -22.34 -12.58 -31.30
N GLU A 195 -21.89 -13.72 -31.88
CA GLU A 195 -21.21 -14.77 -31.11
C GLU A 195 -19.91 -14.26 -30.43
N HIS A 196 -19.11 -13.47 -31.15
CA HIS A 196 -17.89 -12.89 -30.60
C HIS A 196 -18.20 -11.82 -29.55
N THR A 197 -19.22 -11.00 -29.74
CA THR A 197 -19.65 -9.98 -28.77
C THR A 197 -20.20 -10.63 -27.51
N ASP A 198 -21.02 -11.65 -27.61
CA ASP A 198 -21.55 -12.41 -26.48
C ASP A 198 -20.42 -13.10 -25.69
N SER A 199 -19.44 -13.68 -26.42
CA SER A 199 -18.25 -14.25 -25.78
C SER A 199 -17.39 -13.21 -25.08
N LEU A 200 -17.21 -12.03 -25.66
CA LEU A 200 -16.50 -10.92 -25.04
C LEU A 200 -17.21 -10.45 -23.76
N ALA A 201 -18.53 -10.30 -23.79
CA ALA A 201 -19.34 -9.93 -22.63
C ALA A 201 -19.18 -10.95 -21.48
N ALA A 202 -19.24 -12.25 -21.80
CA ALA A 202 -19.03 -13.31 -20.83
C ALA A 202 -17.62 -13.26 -20.21
N ARG A 203 -16.57 -13.01 -21.03
CA ARG A 203 -15.19 -12.86 -20.57
C ARG A 203 -15.00 -11.64 -19.69
N ASN A 204 -15.61 -10.51 -20.05
CA ASN A 204 -15.60 -9.30 -19.21
C ASN A 204 -16.26 -9.53 -17.85
N ALA A 205 -17.40 -10.24 -17.83
CA ALA A 205 -18.08 -10.59 -16.57
C ALA A 205 -17.20 -11.48 -15.68
N GLU A 206 -16.55 -12.50 -16.25
CA GLU A 206 -15.64 -13.38 -15.51
C GLU A 206 -14.38 -12.63 -15.03
N LEU A 207 -13.80 -11.77 -15.87
CA LEU A 207 -12.67 -10.92 -15.52
C LEU A 207 -13.04 -10.00 -14.33
N ASN A 208 -14.18 -9.32 -14.39
CA ASN A 208 -14.67 -8.46 -13.30
C ASN A 208 -14.88 -9.24 -12.01
N ARG A 209 -15.44 -10.46 -12.08
CA ARG A 209 -15.62 -11.34 -10.93
C ARG A 209 -14.29 -11.72 -10.28
N LEU A 210 -13.29 -12.09 -11.09
CA LEU A 210 -11.95 -12.43 -10.59
C LEU A 210 -11.23 -11.23 -10.03
N LEU A 211 -11.34 -10.06 -10.65
CA LEU A 211 -10.78 -8.80 -10.16
C LEU A 211 -11.34 -8.42 -8.80
N GLN A 212 -12.67 -8.44 -8.65
CA GLN A 212 -13.31 -8.18 -7.35
C GLN A 212 -12.83 -9.17 -6.29
N GLY A 213 -12.72 -10.45 -6.64
CA GLY A 213 -12.20 -11.47 -5.73
C GLY A 213 -10.73 -11.24 -5.35
N LEU A 214 -9.90 -10.81 -6.28
CA LEU A 214 -8.48 -10.49 -6.04
C LEU A 214 -8.35 -9.24 -5.15
N ILE A 215 -9.08 -8.17 -5.45
CA ILE A 215 -9.12 -6.94 -4.65
C ILE A 215 -9.51 -7.25 -3.21
N CYS A 216 -10.61 -7.97 -3.02
CA CYS A 216 -11.10 -8.33 -1.70
C CYS A 216 -10.10 -9.20 -0.91
N GLN A 217 -9.40 -10.10 -1.58
CA GLN A 217 -8.39 -10.95 -0.96
C GLN A 217 -7.15 -10.15 -0.53
N ILE A 218 -6.69 -9.22 -1.36
CA ILE A 218 -5.55 -8.35 -1.06
C ILE A 218 -5.90 -7.40 0.07
N ASP A 219 -7.06 -6.77 0.03
CA ASP A 219 -7.52 -5.86 1.09
C ASP A 219 -7.59 -6.58 2.44
N ARG A 220 -8.17 -7.78 2.50
CA ARG A 220 -8.18 -8.60 3.71
C ARG A 220 -6.79 -8.92 4.24
N LYS A 221 -5.84 -9.22 3.35
CA LYS A 221 -4.46 -9.50 3.77
C LYS A 221 -3.79 -8.24 4.31
N VAL A 222 -3.92 -7.11 3.63
CA VAL A 222 -3.39 -5.83 4.10
C VAL A 222 -3.98 -5.46 5.46
N GLN A 223 -5.29 -5.61 5.64
CA GLN A 223 -5.94 -5.34 6.94
C GLN A 223 -5.45 -6.29 8.03
N ALA A 224 -5.31 -7.59 7.74
CA ALA A 224 -4.79 -8.55 8.70
C ALA A 224 -3.33 -8.25 9.10
N ASP A 225 -2.48 -7.87 8.14
CA ASP A 225 -1.10 -7.49 8.39
C ASP A 225 -1.01 -6.18 9.20
N LEU A 226 -1.87 -5.19 8.92
CA LEU A 226 -1.97 -3.97 9.71
C LEU A 226 -2.44 -4.25 11.14
N GLN A 227 -3.49 -5.03 11.33
CA GLN A 227 -4.01 -5.40 12.64
C GLN A 227 -2.97 -6.17 13.48
N LYS A 228 -2.26 -7.11 12.86
CA LYS A 228 -1.15 -7.82 13.52
C LYS A 228 -0.08 -6.85 14.02
N ARG A 229 0.26 -5.85 13.21
CA ARG A 229 1.23 -4.83 13.60
C ARG A 229 0.75 -3.90 14.68
N GLU A 230 -0.50 -3.47 14.64
CA GLU A 230 -1.08 -2.68 15.72
C GLU A 230 -0.99 -3.41 17.06
N THR A 231 -1.25 -4.73 17.05
CA THR A 231 -1.10 -5.56 18.27
C THR A 231 0.36 -5.70 18.68
N GLU A 232 1.30 -5.86 17.77
CA GLU A 232 2.75 -5.89 18.05
C GLU A 232 3.24 -4.55 18.62
N ILE A 233 2.84 -3.42 18.03
CA ILE A 233 3.16 -2.07 18.52
C ILE A 233 2.57 -1.84 19.91
N ALA A 234 1.32 -2.24 20.13
CA ALA A 234 0.67 -2.13 21.44
C ALA A 234 1.42 -2.94 22.50
N ALA A 235 1.80 -4.18 22.20
CA ALA A 235 2.58 -5.03 23.10
C ALA A 235 3.97 -4.45 23.40
N MET A 236 4.67 -3.94 22.40
CA MET A 236 5.96 -3.26 22.60
C MET A 236 5.79 -2.02 23.50
N ARG A 237 4.77 -1.20 23.24
CA ARG A 237 4.50 0.00 24.03
C ARG A 237 4.21 -0.36 25.50
N GLU A 238 3.42 -1.39 25.76
CA GLU A 238 3.14 -1.86 27.12
C GLU A 238 4.42 -2.34 27.82
N GLN A 239 5.24 -3.13 27.13
CA GLN A 239 6.53 -3.60 27.66
C GLN A 239 7.47 -2.43 27.97
N SER A 240 7.56 -1.43 27.11
CA SER A 240 8.36 -0.24 27.29
C SER A 240 7.87 0.60 28.49
N PHE A 241 6.56 0.75 28.65
CA PHE A 241 5.99 1.45 29.80
C PHE A 241 6.35 0.76 31.12
N ILE A 242 6.28 -0.56 31.19
CA ILE A 242 6.66 -1.32 32.41
C ILE A 242 8.15 -1.16 32.70
N GLN A 243 9.01 -1.24 31.68
CA GLN A 243 10.46 -1.11 31.86
C GLN A 243 10.85 0.31 32.30
N ILE A 244 10.34 1.36 31.64
CA ILE A 244 10.62 2.75 32.00
C ILE A 244 10.02 3.09 33.35
N GLY A 245 8.80 2.68 33.65
CA GLY A 245 8.14 2.88 34.92
C GLY A 245 8.89 2.20 36.08
N GLY A 246 9.30 0.94 35.88
CA GLY A 246 10.09 0.21 36.86
C GLY A 246 11.45 0.85 37.13
N LEU A 247 12.16 1.28 36.07
CA LEU A 247 13.45 1.96 36.23
C LEU A 247 13.30 3.30 36.91
N THR A 248 12.30 4.09 36.54
CA THR A 248 12.01 5.40 37.18
C THR A 248 11.65 5.23 38.66
N GLY A 249 10.82 4.24 38.98
CA GLY A 249 10.51 3.89 40.37
C GLY A 249 11.74 3.50 41.16
N PHE A 250 12.65 2.72 40.57
CA PHE A 250 13.92 2.34 41.22
C PHE A 250 14.84 3.54 41.46
N VAL A 251 14.94 4.49 40.52
CA VAL A 251 15.70 5.72 40.68
C VAL A 251 15.14 6.57 41.85
N LEU A 252 13.81 6.74 41.90
CA LEU A 252 13.16 7.47 42.98
C LEU A 252 13.44 6.82 44.34
N LEU A 253 13.39 5.50 44.43
CA LEU A 253 13.69 4.76 45.65
C LEU A 253 15.12 4.98 46.10
N LEU A 254 16.10 4.96 45.18
CA LEU A 254 17.50 5.25 45.46
C LEU A 254 17.72 6.70 45.93
N LEU A 255 17.03 7.67 45.35
CA LEU A 255 17.08 9.07 45.76
C LEU A 255 16.55 9.22 47.19
N ILE A 256 15.47 8.56 47.54
CA ILE A 256 14.91 8.57 48.92
C ILE A 256 15.91 7.98 49.91
N ILE A 257 16.50 6.81 49.57
CA ILE A 257 17.52 6.18 50.44
C ILE A 257 18.73 7.10 50.61
N SER A 258 19.22 7.68 49.51
CA SER A 258 20.35 8.64 49.54
C SER A 258 20.03 9.86 50.41
N TYR A 259 18.84 10.43 50.30
CA TYR A 259 18.38 11.54 51.12
C TYR A 259 18.38 11.17 52.61
N ILE A 260 17.84 9.99 52.97
CA ILE A 260 17.82 9.53 54.37
C ILE A 260 19.24 9.36 54.91
N ILE A 261 20.18 8.80 54.13
CA ILE A 261 21.57 8.61 54.53
C ILE A 261 22.25 9.97 54.74
N ILE A 262 22.10 10.90 53.81
CA ILE A 262 22.65 12.26 53.91
C ILE A 262 22.07 12.98 55.10
N HIS A 263 20.76 12.92 55.30
CA HIS A 263 20.11 13.58 56.46
C HIS A 263 20.61 13.02 57.80
N ARG A 264 20.70 11.68 57.93
CA ARG A 264 21.26 11.04 59.13
C ARG A 264 22.72 11.43 59.38
N ASN A 265 23.54 11.44 58.31
CA ASN A 265 24.95 11.83 58.43
C ASN A 265 25.12 13.32 58.80
N THR A 266 24.33 14.18 58.18
CA THR A 266 24.35 15.62 58.51
C THR A 266 23.95 15.87 59.97
N ASN A 267 22.96 15.18 60.49
CA ASN A 267 22.54 15.27 61.88
C ASN A 267 23.60 14.72 62.83
N ARG A 268 24.31 13.63 62.49
CA ARG A 268 25.45 13.13 63.25
C ARG A 268 26.59 14.17 63.31
N ILE A 269 26.96 14.74 62.18
CA ILE A 269 28.00 15.76 62.07
C ILE A 269 27.62 16.98 62.89
N LYS A 270 26.37 17.40 62.86
CA LYS A 270 25.88 18.53 63.69
C LYS A 270 25.99 18.22 65.19
N ARG A 271 25.70 16.98 65.61
CA ARG A 271 25.86 16.54 67.02
C ARG A 271 27.33 16.55 67.40
N TYR A 272 28.24 15.97 66.68
CA TYR A 272 29.67 15.98 66.94
C TYR A 272 30.25 17.41 66.99
N LYS A 273 29.78 18.29 66.12
CA LYS A 273 30.20 19.67 66.09
C LYS A 273 29.76 20.45 67.38
N ARG A 274 28.53 20.16 67.85
CA ARG A 274 28.03 20.70 69.11
C ARG A 274 28.84 20.19 70.34
N GLU A 275 29.09 18.86 70.33
CA GLU A 275 29.89 18.26 71.40
C GLU A 275 31.33 18.83 71.46
N THR A 276 32.02 18.94 70.31
CA THR A 276 33.36 19.55 70.23
C THR A 276 33.36 21.02 70.59
N THR A 277 32.29 21.74 70.20
CA THR A 277 32.19 23.18 70.61
C THR A 277 31.94 23.30 72.08
N ASN A 278 31.13 22.46 72.69
CA ASN A 278 30.90 22.45 74.15
C ASN A 278 32.16 22.03 74.90
N LEU A 279 32.89 20.99 74.45
CA LEU A 279 34.18 20.63 75.02
C LEU A 279 35.21 21.78 74.92
N GLY A 280 35.27 22.45 73.77
CA GLY A 280 36.13 23.61 73.58
C GLY A 280 35.77 24.78 74.48
N ARG A 281 34.49 25.02 74.77
CA ARG A 281 34.03 26.01 75.74
C ARG A 281 34.40 25.61 77.20
N PHE A 282 34.23 24.33 77.52
CA PHE A 282 34.59 23.80 78.83
C PHE A 282 36.09 23.85 79.06
N TYR A 283 36.90 23.52 78.02
CA TYR A 283 38.36 23.69 78.12
C TYR A 283 38.78 25.14 78.28
N LYS A 284 38.20 26.08 77.57
CA LYS A 284 38.47 27.51 77.71
C LYS A 284 38.06 28.02 79.11
N PHE A 285 36.93 27.56 79.63
CA PHE A 285 36.49 27.93 80.97
C PHE A 285 37.41 27.39 82.02
N ASN A 286 37.83 26.11 81.95
CA ASN A 286 38.79 25.55 82.94
C ASN A 286 40.16 26.20 82.83
N LEU A 287 40.64 26.55 81.63
CA LEU A 287 41.89 27.28 81.45
C LEU A 287 41.83 28.67 82.02
N SER A 288 40.70 29.38 81.87
CA SER A 288 40.50 30.72 82.50
C SER A 288 40.43 30.62 84.03
N LEU A 289 39.79 29.55 84.55
CA LEU A 289 39.74 29.30 86.00
C LEU A 289 41.14 28.99 86.57
N ALA A 290 41.91 28.16 85.94
CA ALA A 290 43.28 27.84 86.31
C ALA A 290 44.20 29.09 86.28
N ASN A 291 44.07 29.93 85.24
CA ASN A 291 44.80 31.20 85.18
C ASN A 291 44.39 32.18 86.27
N SER A 292 43.07 32.27 86.58
CA SER A 292 42.63 33.14 87.74
C SER A 292 43.12 32.62 89.07
N GLN A 293 43.16 31.29 89.28
CA GLN A 293 43.72 30.70 90.49
C GLN A 293 45.23 30.95 90.62
N ASN A 294 45.96 30.84 89.49
CA ASN A 294 47.39 31.15 89.46
C ASN A 294 47.64 32.63 89.73
N LEU A 295 46.79 33.51 89.20
CA LEU A 295 46.87 34.95 89.48
C LEU A 295 46.60 35.24 90.95
N ILE A 296 45.59 34.61 91.58
CA ILE A 296 45.29 34.75 92.99
C ILE A 296 46.45 34.23 93.82
N LYS A 297 47.04 33.08 93.47
CA LYS A 297 48.23 32.59 94.14
C LYS A 297 49.44 33.54 94.01
N ALA A 298 49.66 34.10 92.86
CA ALA A 298 50.72 35.03 92.55
C ALA A 298 50.52 36.33 93.35
N THR A 299 49.30 36.87 93.41
CA THR A 299 48.98 38.08 94.22
C THR A 299 49.08 37.78 95.70
N ALA A 300 48.66 36.63 96.21
CA ALA A 300 48.84 36.21 97.59
C ALA A 300 50.32 36.11 97.96
N ASN A 301 51.16 35.56 97.10
CA ASN A 301 52.60 35.49 97.32
C ASN A 301 53.27 36.87 97.29
N VAL A 302 52.83 37.80 96.47
CA VAL A 302 53.34 39.18 96.41
C VAL A 302 52.96 39.92 97.69
N ILE A 303 51.73 39.72 98.18
CA ILE A 303 51.28 40.32 99.48
C ILE A 303 52.09 39.75 100.67
N LEU A 304 52.33 38.44 100.66
CA LEU A 304 53.18 37.83 101.72
C LEU A 304 54.63 38.35 101.71
N LEU A 305 55.21 38.58 100.55
CA LEU A 305 56.53 39.11 100.37
C LEU A 305 56.63 40.64 100.74
N SER A 306 55.54 41.36 100.73
CA SER A 306 55.46 42.78 101.06
C SER A 306 55.30 43.03 102.59
N GLN A 307 55.08 41.93 103.34
CA GLN A 307 54.96 42.00 104.88
C GLN A 307 56.23 41.58 105.62
N ILE A 308 57.29 41.23 104.88
CA ILE A 308 58.63 41.01 105.43
C ILE A 308 59.49 42.26 105.19
#